data_b4d81b23cef6ce570e2fb865780ece13
#
_entry.id   b4d81b23cef6ce570e2fb865780ece13
#
_cell.length_a   1.000
_cell.length_b   1.000
_cell.length_c   1.000
_cell.angle_alpha   90.00
_cell.angle_beta   90.00
_cell.angle_gamma   90.00
#
_symmetry.space_group_name_H-M   'P 1'
#
loop_
_entity.id
_entity.type
_entity.pdbx_description
1 polymer ?
#
loop_
_entity_poly.entity_id
_entity_poly.type
_entity_poly.pdbx_seq_one_letter_code
_entity_poly.pdbx_strand_id
1 'polypeptide(L)'
;MTIVVGLCCLAEHKNVRSLRMADHTMKRTTPTVTTTALSVVAAATMAWGLTACGNDTTEPTNTAVTSASTTSASATMTANTTTAPTERAPEELTQREKAARLMMVGVKNYDDARTALKSGAGGIFIGSWTDPALLTSQDRNIAALRAEIGRPFAVSIDAEGGRVQRQPALFGSVPSPREMAATMKPEQVTGVARDLGAKLRERGITMDFAPVLDVDGGSANGAIGDRSFSGDPAVAATYATAFAQGLREAGIEPVYKHFPGHGRASGDTHKQTSRTPALASLKEVDLPPFGKALSQVPAPVMLGHLVVPEWGDLPATLNPAAYNLLRSGDYPEGSPYDGVIVTDDLSGMKAISDRFSMPTAALTALTAGADIALWITTDDLPKAIDEVDAAVTDGRYPREKFEASFARATSLQPDK
;
A
#
# COMPACT_ATOMS: atom_id res chain seq x y z
N MET A 1 -24.91 -45.21 -48.95
CA MET A 1 -23.59 -45.37 -49.52
C MET A 1 -22.63 -45.11 -48.37
N THR A 2 -22.47 -46.02 -47.50
CA THR A 2 -21.64 -47.24 -47.49
C THR A 2 -20.13 -46.94 -47.58
N ILE A 3 -19.51 -47.37 -46.47
CA ILE A 3 -18.22 -48.10 -46.35
C ILE A 3 -16.99 -47.22 -46.03
N VAL A 4 -16.01 -47.52 -45.15
CA VAL A 4 -15.69 -48.59 -44.20
C VAL A 4 -14.45 -48.17 -43.42
N VAL A 5 -14.42 -48.35 -42.13
CA VAL A 5 -13.47 -49.06 -41.26
C VAL A 5 -12.01 -49.17 -41.70
N GLY A 6 -11.13 -48.88 -40.83
CA GLY A 6 -9.74 -49.24 -40.84
C GLY A 6 -9.08 -49.16 -39.46
N LEU A 7 -9.23 -50.23 -38.68
CA LEU A 7 -8.54 -50.56 -37.44
C LEU A 7 -7.15 -51.10 -37.79
N CYS A 8 -6.09 -50.69 -37.12
CA CYS A 8 -4.90 -51.56 -36.96
C CYS A 8 -4.19 -51.24 -35.63
N CYS A 9 -4.24 -52.25 -34.77
CA CYS A 9 -3.43 -52.46 -33.57
C CYS A 9 -1.99 -52.92 -33.93
N LEU A 10 -1.07 -52.73 -32.97
CA LEU A 10 -0.03 -53.64 -32.45
C LEU A 10 1.04 -52.75 -31.81
N ALA A 11 1.28 -52.71 -30.54
CA ALA A 11 1.79 -53.66 -29.55
C ALA A 11 3.33 -53.82 -29.58
N GLU A 12 3.88 -53.74 -28.37
CA GLU A 12 5.14 -54.30 -27.83
C GLU A 12 6.36 -53.38 -27.76
N HIS A 13 7.20 -53.28 -26.75
CA HIS A 13 7.53 -54.14 -25.61
C HIS A 13 8.26 -53.36 -24.51
N LYS A 14 7.97 -53.71 -23.28
CA LYS A 14 8.75 -53.76 -22.02
C LYS A 14 10.25 -53.39 -22.08
N ASN A 15 10.71 -52.55 -21.12
CA ASN A 15 11.90 -52.92 -20.36
C ASN A 15 11.86 -52.32 -18.92
N VAL A 16 11.65 -53.22 -17.99
CA VAL A 16 11.80 -53.04 -16.54
C VAL A 16 13.27 -53.24 -16.22
N ARG A 17 13.95 -52.26 -15.66
CA ARG A 17 15.20 -52.45 -14.91
C ARG A 17 15.02 -51.96 -13.47
N SER A 18 14.85 -52.95 -12.62
CA SER A 18 15.10 -52.95 -11.19
C SER A 18 16.51 -52.46 -10.90
N LEU A 19 16.65 -51.48 -10.02
CA LEU A 19 17.91 -51.19 -9.32
C LEU A 19 17.66 -51.16 -7.82
N ARG A 20 18.43 -51.97 -7.16
CA ARG A 20 18.42 -52.38 -5.76
C ARG A 20 18.68 -51.20 -4.82
N MET A 21 18.02 -51.25 -3.68
CA MET A 21 18.34 -50.54 -2.44
C MET A 21 19.80 -50.81 -2.04
N ALA A 22 20.52 -49.74 -1.71
CA ALA A 22 21.72 -49.79 -0.91
C ALA A 22 21.42 -49.09 0.43
N ASP A 23 21.41 -49.89 1.46
CA ASP A 23 21.27 -49.56 2.87
C ASP A 23 22.56 -48.89 3.33
N HIS A 24 22.53 -47.63 3.75
CA HIS A 24 23.64 -47.02 4.46
C HIS A 24 23.15 -46.45 5.80
N THR A 25 23.30 -47.29 6.80
CA THR A 25 23.31 -46.93 8.21
C THR A 25 24.38 -45.87 8.48
N MET A 26 23.95 -44.63 8.72
CA MET A 26 24.80 -43.55 9.24
C MET A 26 24.54 -43.29 10.71
N LYS A 27 25.57 -43.58 11.51
CA LYS A 27 25.63 -43.43 12.96
C LYS A 27 25.34 -41.98 13.37
N ARG A 28 24.43 -41.83 14.31
CA ARG A 28 24.19 -40.57 15.06
C ARG A 28 25.36 -40.29 15.98
N THR A 29 26.05 -39.19 15.79
CA THR A 29 26.93 -38.59 16.79
C THR A 29 26.26 -37.28 17.30
N THR A 30 25.89 -37.27 18.55
CA THR A 30 25.43 -36.12 19.28
C THR A 30 26.63 -35.28 19.73
N PRO A 31 26.65 -33.95 19.51
CA PRO A 31 27.58 -33.07 20.22
C PRO A 31 26.96 -32.58 21.53
N THR A 32 27.67 -32.85 22.61
CA THR A 32 27.44 -32.34 23.96
C THR A 32 27.80 -30.84 23.98
N VAL A 33 26.85 -29.98 24.25
CA VAL A 33 27.09 -28.55 24.49
C VAL A 33 27.30 -28.31 25.97
N THR A 34 28.49 -27.89 26.32
CA THR A 34 28.89 -27.50 27.69
C THR A 34 28.46 -26.05 27.93
N THR A 35 27.58 -25.86 28.88
CA THR A 35 27.12 -24.55 29.34
C THR A 35 28.16 -23.95 30.29
N THR A 36 28.74 -22.81 29.95
CA THR A 36 29.54 -22.00 30.88
C THR A 36 28.73 -20.75 31.22
N ALA A 37 28.25 -20.70 32.43
CA ALA A 37 27.63 -19.53 33.04
C ALA A 37 28.71 -18.55 33.49
N LEU A 38 28.60 -17.28 33.04
CA LEU A 38 29.39 -16.19 33.62
C LEU A 38 28.40 -15.11 34.09
N SER A 39 28.24 -15.07 35.43
CA SER A 39 27.53 -14.01 36.12
C SER A 39 28.46 -12.83 36.34
N VAL A 40 28.06 -11.63 35.90
CA VAL A 40 28.67 -10.37 36.36
C VAL A 40 27.57 -9.48 36.91
N VAL A 41 27.52 -9.36 38.23
CA VAL A 41 26.77 -8.35 38.97
C VAL A 41 27.64 -7.11 39.07
N ALA A 42 27.13 -5.96 38.63
CA ALA A 42 27.70 -4.68 39.04
C ALA A 42 26.55 -3.73 39.38
N ALA A 43 26.36 -3.57 40.68
CA ALA A 43 25.54 -2.53 41.27
C ALA A 43 26.38 -1.25 41.37
N ALA A 44 25.81 -0.14 40.92
CA ALA A 44 26.31 1.20 41.22
C ALA A 44 25.14 2.07 41.67
N THR A 45 25.02 2.21 42.96
CA THR A 45 24.23 3.24 43.64
C THR A 45 25.02 4.55 43.62
N MET A 46 24.38 5.64 43.21
CA MET A 46 24.84 6.98 43.63
C MET A 46 23.68 7.90 43.97
N ALA A 47 23.90 8.58 45.03
CA ALA A 47 23.02 9.27 45.93
C ALA A 47 22.56 10.64 45.45
N TRP A 48 21.49 11.03 46.07
CA TRP A 48 20.83 12.32 46.16
C TRP A 48 21.73 13.50 46.48
N GLY A 49 21.43 14.68 45.84
CA GLY A 49 21.82 16.00 46.26
C GLY A 49 20.67 16.97 46.09
N LEU A 50 19.91 17.15 47.16
CA LEU A 50 18.99 18.28 47.36
C LEU A 50 19.80 19.52 47.67
N THR A 51 19.52 20.64 47.01
CA THR A 51 19.77 21.97 47.57
C THR A 51 18.62 22.89 47.24
N ALA A 52 18.06 23.46 48.27
CA ALA A 52 16.90 24.33 48.27
C ALA A 52 17.31 25.82 48.35
N CYS A 53 16.33 26.67 47.98
CA CYS A 53 16.07 28.05 48.44
C CYS A 53 16.90 29.21 47.89
N GLY A 54 16.13 30.19 47.37
CA GLY A 54 16.47 31.59 47.25
C GLY A 54 15.43 32.37 46.44
N ASN A 55 14.39 32.83 47.14
CA ASN A 55 13.52 33.92 46.73
C ASN A 55 14.31 35.23 46.63
N ASP A 56 14.13 36.00 45.57
CA ASP A 56 14.08 37.45 45.74
C ASP A 56 13.22 38.10 44.64
N THR A 57 12.25 38.81 45.13
CA THR A 57 11.33 39.74 44.45
C THR A 57 11.98 41.09 44.28
N THR A 58 11.99 41.70 43.10
CA THR A 58 11.88 43.16 42.93
C THR A 58 11.32 43.51 41.57
N GLU A 59 10.18 44.19 41.60
CA GLU A 59 9.51 44.95 40.57
C GLU A 59 10.01 46.43 40.58
N PRO A 60 9.46 47.33 39.76
CA PRO A 60 10.04 47.79 38.46
C PRO A 60 10.46 49.29 38.53
N THR A 61 11.24 49.74 37.59
CA THR A 61 11.35 51.18 37.34
C THR A 61 11.19 51.49 35.85
N ASN A 62 10.20 52.27 35.60
CA ASN A 62 9.84 52.98 34.39
C ASN A 62 10.85 54.09 34.10
N THR A 63 11.43 54.13 32.91
CA THR A 63 12.10 55.32 32.42
C THR A 63 11.78 55.51 30.94
N ALA A 64 11.04 56.56 30.67
CA ALA A 64 10.75 57.08 29.35
C ALA A 64 12.02 57.75 28.75
N VAL A 65 12.34 57.46 27.51
CA VAL A 65 13.28 58.21 26.72
C VAL A 65 12.74 58.44 25.30
N THR A 66 12.49 59.65 25.09
CA THR A 66 12.38 60.56 23.95
C THR A 66 12.61 59.99 22.54
N SER A 67 11.67 60.35 21.68
CA SER A 67 11.66 60.20 20.21
C SER A 67 12.81 60.97 19.55
N ALA A 68 13.53 60.27 18.65
CA ALA A 68 14.31 60.92 17.60
C ALA A 68 13.81 60.45 16.24
N SER A 69 13.23 61.34 15.49
CA SER A 69 12.83 61.13 14.10
C SER A 69 14.06 61.09 13.20
N THR A 70 14.29 59.98 12.55
CA THR A 70 15.20 59.89 11.41
C THR A 70 14.43 59.49 10.17
N THR A 71 14.37 60.45 9.25
CA THR A 71 13.84 60.31 7.89
C THR A 71 14.65 59.25 7.14
N SER A 72 14.06 58.10 6.80
CA SER A 72 14.72 57.12 5.96
C SER A 72 13.99 57.06 4.63
N ALA A 73 14.74 57.22 3.57
CA ALA A 73 14.30 57.19 2.18
C ALA A 73 13.71 55.81 1.83
N SER A 74 12.50 55.82 1.31
CA SER A 74 11.77 54.66 0.83
C SER A 74 12.40 54.21 -0.49
N ALA A 75 13.21 53.17 -0.45
CA ALA A 75 13.57 52.43 -1.65
C ALA A 75 12.42 51.42 -1.91
N THR A 76 11.65 51.68 -2.95
CA THR A 76 10.65 50.76 -3.44
C THR A 76 11.29 49.54 -4.00
N MET A 77 11.48 48.49 -3.19
CA MET A 77 11.75 47.16 -3.66
C MET A 77 10.46 46.59 -4.22
N THR A 78 10.37 46.48 -5.53
CA THR A 78 9.37 45.69 -6.21
C THR A 78 9.62 44.23 -5.81
N ALA A 79 8.89 43.75 -4.81
CA ALA A 79 8.81 42.32 -4.50
C ALA A 79 8.11 41.65 -5.69
N ASN A 80 8.88 40.90 -6.48
CA ASN A 80 8.33 39.92 -7.40
C ASN A 80 7.67 38.84 -6.52
N THR A 81 6.40 39.03 -6.19
CA THR A 81 5.57 38.02 -5.58
C THR A 81 5.29 36.98 -6.66
N THR A 82 6.11 35.94 -6.72
CA THR A 82 5.75 34.72 -7.44
C THR A 82 4.58 34.13 -6.68
N THR A 83 3.38 34.48 -7.09
CA THR A 83 2.14 33.84 -6.59
C THR A 83 2.27 32.34 -6.85
N ALA A 84 2.24 31.56 -5.78
CA ALA A 84 2.11 30.11 -5.90
C ALA A 84 0.91 29.81 -6.82
N PRO A 85 1.01 28.78 -7.68
CA PRO A 85 -0.11 28.43 -8.58
C PRO A 85 -1.36 28.19 -7.73
N THR A 86 -2.43 28.95 -7.99
CA THR A 86 -3.72 28.70 -7.36
C THR A 86 -4.25 27.40 -7.92
N GLU A 87 -4.56 26.44 -7.05
CA GLU A 87 -5.19 25.18 -7.44
C GLU A 87 -6.51 25.49 -8.16
N ARG A 88 -6.66 24.90 -9.36
CA ARG A 88 -7.92 24.97 -10.10
C ARG A 88 -8.95 24.03 -9.47
N ALA A 89 -10.21 24.47 -9.43
CA ALA A 89 -11.30 23.64 -8.99
C ALA A 89 -11.41 22.35 -9.85
N PRO A 90 -11.88 21.23 -9.29
CA PRO A 90 -11.99 19.94 -10.02
C PRO A 90 -12.74 20.04 -11.35
N GLU A 91 -13.77 20.89 -11.43
CA GLU A 91 -14.54 21.16 -12.65
C GLU A 91 -13.77 21.95 -13.73
N GLU A 92 -12.71 22.64 -13.36
CA GLU A 92 -11.86 23.42 -14.27
C GLU A 92 -10.74 22.57 -14.90
N LEU A 93 -10.56 21.32 -14.44
CA LEU A 93 -9.56 20.42 -14.99
C LEU A 93 -10.01 19.86 -16.34
N THR A 94 -9.08 19.82 -17.30
CA THR A 94 -9.29 19.11 -18.56
C THR A 94 -9.46 17.61 -18.32
N GLN A 95 -10.06 16.90 -19.27
CA GLN A 95 -10.23 15.45 -19.22
C GLN A 95 -8.89 14.73 -19.01
N ARG A 96 -7.83 15.15 -19.74
CA ARG A 96 -6.49 14.61 -19.60
C ARG A 96 -5.90 14.83 -18.20
N GLU A 97 -6.12 16.00 -17.60
CA GLU A 97 -5.69 16.27 -16.23
C GLU A 97 -6.44 15.41 -15.22
N LYS A 98 -7.74 15.20 -15.40
CA LYS A 98 -8.52 14.27 -14.58
C LYS A 98 -8.02 12.83 -14.75
N ALA A 99 -7.70 12.40 -16.00
CA ALA A 99 -7.12 11.08 -16.24
C ALA A 99 -5.79 10.90 -15.49
N ALA A 100 -4.93 11.92 -15.47
CA ALA A 100 -3.67 11.87 -14.75
C ALA A 100 -3.87 11.71 -13.22
N ARG A 101 -4.96 12.24 -12.64
CA ARG A 101 -5.27 12.08 -11.20
C ARG A 101 -5.59 10.63 -10.83
N LEU A 102 -5.97 9.78 -11.77
CA LEU A 102 -6.22 8.36 -11.51
C LEU A 102 -4.95 7.52 -11.47
N MET A 103 -3.78 8.12 -11.69
CA MET A 103 -2.49 7.43 -11.73
C MET A 103 -1.71 7.62 -10.44
N MET A 104 -1.17 6.53 -9.89
CA MET A 104 -0.23 6.53 -8.77
C MET A 104 1.01 5.75 -9.19
N VAL A 105 2.20 6.34 -9.02
CA VAL A 105 3.44 5.77 -9.57
C VAL A 105 4.54 5.69 -8.53
N GLY A 106 5.32 4.60 -8.58
CA GLY A 106 6.52 4.45 -7.79
C GLY A 106 7.62 5.38 -8.27
N VAL A 107 8.33 6.02 -7.33
CA VAL A 107 9.35 7.04 -7.63
C VAL A 107 10.71 6.66 -7.08
N LYS A 108 11.77 7.07 -7.77
CA LYS A 108 13.16 6.78 -7.39
C LYS A 108 13.73 7.85 -6.46
N ASN A 109 13.41 9.11 -6.69
CA ASN A 109 13.96 10.26 -5.97
C ASN A 109 13.09 11.51 -6.18
N TYR A 110 13.57 12.65 -5.68
CA TYR A 110 12.86 13.93 -5.78
C TYR A 110 12.56 14.36 -7.23
N ASP A 111 13.52 14.25 -8.14
CA ASP A 111 13.33 14.73 -9.52
C ASP A 111 12.36 13.84 -10.29
N ASP A 112 12.39 12.54 -10.04
CA ASP A 112 11.45 11.58 -10.59
C ASP A 112 10.03 11.84 -10.07
N ALA A 113 9.88 12.02 -8.75
CA ALA A 113 8.61 12.39 -8.13
C ALA A 113 8.07 13.73 -8.67
N ARG A 114 8.93 14.73 -8.77
CA ARG A 114 8.61 16.05 -9.32
C ARG A 114 8.10 15.95 -10.76
N THR A 115 8.76 15.17 -11.59
CA THR A 115 8.38 14.96 -12.99
C THR A 115 7.02 14.28 -13.11
N ALA A 116 6.79 13.21 -12.34
CA ALA A 116 5.51 12.51 -12.33
C ALA A 116 4.35 13.42 -11.84
N LEU A 117 4.57 14.18 -10.78
CA LEU A 117 3.57 15.09 -10.24
C LEU A 117 3.28 16.28 -11.18
N LYS A 118 4.29 16.81 -11.88
CA LYS A 118 4.11 17.84 -12.93
C LYS A 118 3.37 17.31 -14.16
N SER A 119 3.50 16.00 -14.45
CA SER A 119 2.69 15.34 -15.48
C SER A 119 1.22 15.15 -15.06
N GLY A 120 0.89 15.45 -13.79
CA GLY A 120 -0.47 15.42 -13.28
C GLY A 120 -0.81 14.22 -12.40
N ALA A 121 0.10 13.26 -12.17
CA ALA A 121 -0.17 12.08 -11.34
C ALA A 121 -0.88 12.43 -10.03
N GLY A 122 -1.91 11.66 -9.65
CA GLY A 122 -2.70 11.85 -8.44
C GLY A 122 -1.94 11.47 -7.16
N GLY A 123 -0.92 10.60 -7.29
CA GLY A 123 -0.09 10.19 -6.16
C GLY A 123 1.25 9.60 -6.59
N ILE A 124 2.12 9.43 -5.58
CA ILE A 124 3.40 8.74 -5.70
C ILE A 124 3.50 7.63 -4.65
N PHE A 125 4.24 6.58 -4.99
CA PHE A 125 4.50 5.44 -4.10
C PHE A 125 5.98 5.39 -3.71
N ILE A 126 6.22 5.23 -2.40
CA ILE A 126 7.56 5.13 -1.79
C ILE A 126 7.92 3.65 -1.64
N GLY A 127 8.81 3.19 -2.51
CA GLY A 127 9.32 1.82 -2.46
C GLY A 127 10.61 1.68 -1.62
N SER A 128 11.10 0.44 -1.52
CA SER A 128 12.41 0.18 -0.90
C SER A 128 13.58 0.71 -1.73
N TRP A 129 13.38 0.94 -3.02
CA TRP A 129 14.35 1.53 -3.96
C TRP A 129 14.33 3.06 -3.98
N THR A 130 13.34 3.70 -3.37
CA THR A 130 13.26 5.16 -3.30
C THR A 130 14.38 5.71 -2.45
N ASP A 131 15.09 6.73 -2.96
CA ASP A 131 16.15 7.42 -2.22
C ASP A 131 15.56 8.00 -0.92
N PRO A 132 16.07 7.60 0.25
CA PRO A 132 15.64 8.14 1.54
C PRO A 132 15.72 9.67 1.65
N ALA A 133 16.57 10.32 0.86
CA ALA A 133 16.67 11.78 0.81
C ALA A 133 15.35 12.46 0.45
N LEU A 134 14.47 11.80 -0.32
CA LEU A 134 13.11 12.29 -0.59
C LEU A 134 12.27 12.47 0.69
N LEU A 135 12.58 11.72 1.75
CA LEU A 135 11.87 11.76 3.03
C LEU A 135 12.64 12.52 4.13
N THR A 136 13.93 12.83 3.92
CA THR A 136 14.80 13.32 4.99
C THR A 136 15.53 14.63 4.65
N SER A 137 15.68 15.01 3.37
CA SER A 137 16.31 16.26 2.96
C SER A 137 15.55 17.48 3.49
N GLN A 138 16.26 18.59 3.72
CA GLN A 138 15.65 19.83 4.19
C GLN A 138 14.91 20.59 3.09
N ASP A 139 15.42 20.52 1.86
CA ASP A 139 14.98 21.34 0.71
C ASP A 139 14.44 20.52 -0.48
N ARG A 140 14.64 19.20 -0.47
CA ARG A 140 14.23 18.28 -1.56
C ARG A 140 13.45 17.09 -1.01
N ASN A 141 12.41 17.39 -0.25
CA ASN A 141 11.54 16.42 0.42
C ASN A 141 10.07 16.55 -0.05
N ILE A 142 9.17 15.78 0.58
CA ILE A 142 7.75 15.80 0.25
C ILE A 142 7.12 17.19 0.48
N ALA A 143 7.53 17.91 1.53
CA ALA A 143 7.03 19.26 1.79
C ALA A 143 7.45 20.24 0.69
N ALA A 144 8.69 20.16 0.20
CA ALA A 144 9.16 20.96 -0.93
C ALA A 144 8.39 20.61 -2.23
N LEU A 145 8.10 19.32 -2.46
CA LEU A 145 7.23 18.91 -3.59
C LEU A 145 5.83 19.51 -3.46
N ARG A 146 5.21 19.48 -2.27
CA ARG A 146 3.88 20.09 -2.07
C ARG A 146 3.89 21.58 -2.38
N ALA A 147 4.91 22.31 -1.92
CA ALA A 147 5.06 23.72 -2.20
C ALA A 147 5.28 24.01 -3.69
N GLU A 148 6.08 23.21 -4.39
CA GLU A 148 6.39 23.40 -5.82
C GLU A 148 5.20 23.01 -6.73
N ILE A 149 4.51 21.93 -6.41
CA ILE A 149 3.39 21.39 -7.21
C ILE A 149 2.13 22.23 -7.03
N GLY A 150 1.91 22.81 -5.83
CA GLY A 150 0.82 23.74 -5.53
C GLY A 150 -0.58 23.13 -5.54
N ARG A 151 -0.69 21.80 -5.56
CA ARG A 151 -1.94 21.04 -5.48
C ARG A 151 -1.80 19.81 -4.59
N PRO A 152 -2.89 19.25 -4.06
CA PRO A 152 -2.87 18.00 -3.32
C PRO A 152 -2.41 16.82 -4.18
N PHE A 153 -1.73 15.87 -3.55
CA PHE A 153 -1.41 14.54 -4.10
C PHE A 153 -1.20 13.56 -2.96
N ALA A 154 -1.51 12.29 -3.21
CA ALA A 154 -1.27 11.22 -2.26
C ALA A 154 0.21 10.80 -2.24
N VAL A 155 0.71 10.39 -1.08
CA VAL A 155 2.03 9.77 -0.90
C VAL A 155 1.81 8.45 -0.16
N SER A 156 1.99 7.35 -0.86
CA SER A 156 1.73 6.00 -0.34
C SER A 156 3.01 5.22 -0.07
N ILE A 157 2.90 4.21 0.80
CA ILE A 157 3.98 3.30 1.17
C ILE A 157 3.39 1.92 1.49
N ASP A 158 4.24 0.85 1.51
CA ASP A 158 3.93 -0.41 2.20
C ASP A 158 4.67 -0.45 3.54
N ALA A 159 3.95 -0.31 4.63
CA ALA A 159 4.49 -0.41 5.98
C ALA A 159 3.64 -1.38 6.84
N GLU A 160 3.52 -2.63 6.35
CA GLU A 160 2.71 -3.70 6.98
C GLU A 160 3.31 -4.19 8.30
N GLY A 161 4.60 -4.00 8.49
CA GLY A 161 5.42 -4.69 9.48
C GLY A 161 6.09 -5.96 8.95
N GLY A 162 6.97 -6.55 9.77
CA GLY A 162 7.73 -7.74 9.41
C GLY A 162 8.56 -7.55 8.14
N ARG A 163 8.45 -8.49 7.20
CA ARG A 163 9.22 -8.46 5.94
C ARG A 163 8.75 -7.42 4.93
N VAL A 164 7.54 -6.87 5.07
CA VAL A 164 7.01 -5.81 4.21
C VAL A 164 6.96 -4.50 5.00
N GLN A 165 8.14 -3.94 5.17
CA GLN A 165 8.37 -2.67 5.82
C GLN A 165 9.33 -1.86 4.94
N ARG A 166 8.78 -0.91 4.14
CA ARG A 166 9.64 -0.04 3.32
C ARG A 166 10.35 0.98 4.22
N GLN A 167 11.57 1.35 3.86
CA GLN A 167 12.37 2.35 4.58
C GLN A 167 12.51 2.09 6.10
N PRO A 168 12.82 0.85 6.57
CA PRO A 168 12.82 0.51 8.00
C PRO A 168 13.85 1.31 8.80
N ALA A 169 14.91 1.80 8.17
CA ALA A 169 15.88 2.67 8.81
C ALA A 169 15.29 4.02 9.26
N LEU A 170 14.22 4.49 8.61
CA LEU A 170 13.55 5.76 8.95
C LEU A 170 12.39 5.56 9.94
N PHE A 171 11.64 4.47 9.80
CA PHE A 171 10.40 4.27 10.54
C PHE A 171 10.54 3.28 11.72
N GLY A 172 11.66 2.57 11.79
CA GLY A 172 11.89 1.50 12.76
C GLY A 172 11.29 0.17 12.31
N SER A 173 11.60 -0.89 13.07
CA SER A 173 11.03 -2.22 12.83
C SER A 173 9.69 -2.35 13.53
N VAL A 174 8.69 -2.85 12.80
CA VAL A 174 7.36 -3.22 13.32
C VAL A 174 7.24 -4.74 13.22
N PRO A 175 6.74 -5.44 14.24
CA PRO A 175 6.52 -6.89 14.18
C PRO A 175 5.64 -7.26 12.99
N SER A 176 5.77 -8.50 12.49
CA SER A 176 4.87 -8.97 11.43
C SER A 176 3.41 -9.03 11.92
N PRO A 177 2.42 -8.92 11.03
CA PRO A 177 1.00 -9.07 11.40
C PRO A 177 0.74 -10.35 12.18
N ARG A 178 1.32 -11.48 11.77
CA ARG A 178 1.19 -12.77 12.49
C ARG A 178 1.80 -12.73 13.88
N GLU A 179 2.95 -12.12 14.04
CA GLU A 179 3.60 -11.96 15.33
C GLU A 179 2.77 -11.04 16.26
N MET A 180 2.26 -9.93 15.72
CA MET A 180 1.37 -9.05 16.49
C MET A 180 0.13 -9.80 16.97
N ALA A 181 -0.54 -10.58 16.11
CA ALA A 181 -1.71 -11.35 16.51
C ALA A 181 -1.40 -12.45 17.53
N ALA A 182 -0.20 -13.01 17.51
CA ALA A 182 0.22 -14.06 18.43
C ALA A 182 0.65 -13.53 19.81
N THR A 183 1.12 -12.28 19.89
CA THR A 183 1.79 -11.75 21.10
C THR A 183 1.13 -10.53 21.73
N MET A 184 0.21 -9.87 21.01
CA MET A 184 -0.40 -8.62 21.43
C MET A 184 -1.93 -8.73 21.47
N LYS A 185 -2.57 -7.87 22.25
CA LYS A 185 -4.02 -7.64 22.16
C LYS A 185 -4.31 -6.63 21.02
N PRO A 186 -5.54 -6.62 20.46
CA PRO A 186 -5.90 -5.67 19.39
C PRO A 186 -5.61 -4.21 19.73
N GLU A 187 -5.86 -3.80 20.98
CA GLU A 187 -5.62 -2.43 21.44
C GLU A 187 -4.13 -2.05 21.41
N GLN A 188 -3.25 -3.03 21.66
CA GLN A 188 -1.80 -2.83 21.56
C GLN A 188 -1.38 -2.70 20.09
N VAL A 189 -2.01 -3.44 19.16
CA VAL A 189 -1.78 -3.31 17.71
C VAL A 189 -2.24 -1.94 17.21
N THR A 190 -3.37 -1.42 17.70
CA THR A 190 -3.77 -0.02 17.44
C THR A 190 -2.69 0.97 17.87
N GLY A 191 -2.08 0.77 19.05
CA GLY A 191 -0.97 1.60 19.52
C GLY A 191 0.25 1.54 18.60
N VAL A 192 0.67 0.33 18.20
CA VAL A 192 1.80 0.12 17.28
C VAL A 192 1.56 0.81 15.94
N ALA A 193 0.36 0.64 15.35
CA ALA A 193 0.00 1.25 14.08
C ALA A 193 -0.09 2.78 14.16
N ARG A 194 -0.60 3.33 15.27
CA ARG A 194 -0.63 4.78 15.50
C ARG A 194 0.77 5.37 15.60
N ASP A 195 1.67 4.72 16.33
CA ASP A 195 3.06 5.18 16.48
C ASP A 195 3.82 5.10 15.15
N LEU A 196 3.58 4.07 14.34
CA LEU A 196 4.08 3.97 12.98
C LEU A 196 3.51 5.10 12.11
N GLY A 197 2.18 5.26 12.11
CA GLY A 197 1.49 6.27 11.34
C GLY A 197 1.96 7.69 11.64
N ALA A 198 2.24 8.02 12.92
CA ALA A 198 2.79 9.31 13.31
C ALA A 198 4.15 9.58 12.64
N LYS A 199 5.04 8.58 12.60
CA LYS A 199 6.33 8.68 11.91
C LYS A 199 6.18 8.81 10.40
N LEU A 200 5.24 8.08 9.79
CA LEU A 200 4.91 8.19 8.37
C LEU A 200 4.44 9.62 8.02
N ARG A 201 3.49 10.14 8.81
CA ARG A 201 2.94 11.48 8.62
C ARG A 201 3.99 12.59 8.78
N GLU A 202 4.91 12.47 9.75
CA GLU A 202 6.03 13.40 9.94
C GLU A 202 6.86 13.56 8.66
N ARG A 203 6.96 12.51 7.84
CA ARG A 203 7.69 12.50 6.56
C ARG A 203 6.81 12.81 5.34
N GLY A 204 5.56 13.26 5.55
CA GLY A 204 4.65 13.66 4.48
C GLY A 204 3.93 12.52 3.77
N ILE A 205 4.03 11.28 4.27
CA ILE A 205 3.25 10.14 3.79
C ILE A 205 1.82 10.32 4.26
N THR A 206 0.86 9.97 3.39
CA THR A 206 -0.58 10.19 3.62
C THR A 206 -1.38 8.89 3.61
N MET A 207 -0.80 7.82 3.08
CA MET A 207 -1.50 6.55 2.87
C MET A 207 -0.55 5.38 3.10
N ASP A 208 -1.01 4.33 3.77
CA ASP A 208 -0.28 3.07 3.92
C ASP A 208 -1.09 1.94 3.27
N PHE A 209 -0.45 1.21 2.34
CA PHE A 209 -1.04 0.00 1.79
C PHE A 209 -0.97 -1.15 2.82
N ALA A 210 -1.58 -0.92 3.95
CA ALA A 210 -1.79 -1.78 5.08
C ALA A 210 -3.13 -1.42 5.77
N PRO A 211 -3.75 -2.38 6.44
CA PRO A 211 -3.32 -3.74 6.73
C PRO A 211 -3.70 -4.78 5.66
N VAL A 212 -3.03 -5.93 5.74
CA VAL A 212 -3.42 -7.14 5.00
C VAL A 212 -4.61 -7.79 5.69
N LEU A 213 -5.68 -8.06 4.93
CA LEU A 213 -6.89 -8.78 5.37
C LEU A 213 -6.91 -10.25 4.91
N ASP A 214 -5.91 -10.67 4.14
CA ASP A 214 -5.82 -12.03 3.64
C ASP A 214 -5.78 -13.05 4.78
N VAL A 215 -6.57 -14.13 4.64
CA VAL A 215 -6.65 -15.22 5.61
C VAL A 215 -5.64 -16.30 5.23
N ASP A 216 -4.56 -16.43 5.99
CA ASP A 216 -3.51 -17.43 5.74
C ASP A 216 -3.01 -18.05 7.04
N GLY A 217 -3.31 -19.34 7.22
CA GLY A 217 -2.79 -20.17 8.32
C GLY A 217 -1.57 -21.01 7.93
N GLY A 218 -1.06 -20.86 6.70
CA GLY A 218 0.06 -21.63 6.17
C GLY A 218 1.44 -21.18 6.69
N SER A 219 2.47 -21.60 5.97
CA SER A 219 3.87 -21.27 6.31
C SER A 219 4.10 -19.76 6.37
N ALA A 220 4.83 -19.28 7.38
CA ALA A 220 5.22 -17.88 7.50
C ALA A 220 5.97 -17.35 6.25
N ASN A 221 6.66 -18.22 5.52
CA ASN A 221 7.40 -17.91 4.29
C ASN A 221 6.54 -18.04 3.01
N GLY A 222 5.24 -18.29 3.13
CA GLY A 222 4.31 -18.31 2.00
C GLY A 222 4.19 -16.95 1.30
N ALA A 223 3.48 -16.88 0.18
CA ALA A 223 3.29 -15.63 -0.55
C ALA A 223 2.71 -14.52 0.35
N ILE A 224 1.66 -14.82 1.09
CA ILE A 224 1.12 -13.98 2.18
C ILE A 224 1.83 -14.32 3.48
N GLY A 225 1.74 -15.56 3.96
CA GLY A 225 2.52 -16.05 5.09
C GLY A 225 2.31 -15.21 6.36
N ASP A 226 3.42 -14.67 6.90
CA ASP A 226 3.43 -13.85 8.13
C ASP A 226 2.86 -12.43 7.94
N ARG A 227 2.54 -12.03 6.72
CA ARG A 227 1.81 -10.79 6.42
C ARG A 227 0.33 -10.90 6.81
N SER A 228 -0.23 -12.10 6.90
CA SER A 228 -1.56 -12.35 7.45
C SER A 228 -1.53 -12.35 8.98
N PHE A 229 -2.52 -11.71 9.59
CA PHE A 229 -2.70 -11.78 11.05
C PHE A 229 -3.08 -13.19 11.51
N SER A 230 -3.90 -13.92 10.73
CA SER A 230 -4.37 -15.25 11.13
C SER A 230 -4.93 -16.07 9.97
N GLY A 231 -4.94 -17.41 10.14
CA GLY A 231 -5.74 -18.33 9.35
C GLY A 231 -7.21 -18.40 9.77
N ASP A 232 -7.60 -17.72 10.85
CA ASP A 232 -8.99 -17.56 11.29
C ASP A 232 -9.53 -16.21 10.77
N PRO A 233 -10.61 -16.20 9.96
CA PRO A 233 -11.17 -14.98 9.39
C PRO A 233 -11.59 -13.93 10.40
N ALA A 234 -12.14 -14.34 11.54
CA ALA A 234 -12.62 -13.42 12.58
C ALA A 234 -11.45 -12.75 13.30
N VAL A 235 -10.38 -13.51 13.56
CA VAL A 235 -9.13 -13.00 14.12
C VAL A 235 -8.45 -12.07 13.16
N ALA A 236 -8.31 -12.46 11.87
CA ALA A 236 -7.72 -11.63 10.83
C ALA A 236 -8.44 -10.27 10.72
N ALA A 237 -9.78 -10.28 10.66
CA ALA A 237 -10.57 -9.05 10.64
C ALA A 237 -10.35 -8.18 11.87
N THR A 238 -10.33 -8.76 13.08
CA THR A 238 -10.19 -8.03 14.34
C THR A 238 -8.87 -7.29 14.43
N TYR A 239 -7.77 -7.97 14.11
CA TYR A 239 -6.43 -7.38 14.19
C TYR A 239 -6.13 -6.40 13.05
N ALA A 240 -6.59 -6.71 11.82
CA ALA A 240 -6.47 -5.77 10.71
C ALA A 240 -7.28 -4.49 10.97
N THR A 241 -8.49 -4.58 11.50
CA THR A 241 -9.28 -3.41 11.89
C THR A 241 -8.57 -2.57 12.95
N ALA A 242 -7.96 -3.22 13.96
CA ALA A 242 -7.19 -2.53 15.00
C ALA A 242 -5.97 -1.79 14.41
N PHE A 243 -5.27 -2.40 13.45
CA PHE A 243 -4.15 -1.76 12.76
C PHE A 243 -4.62 -0.57 11.92
N ALA A 244 -5.69 -0.72 11.14
CA ALA A 244 -6.30 0.36 10.35
C ALA A 244 -6.74 1.53 11.22
N GLN A 245 -7.36 1.23 12.38
CA GLN A 245 -7.76 2.25 13.35
C GLN A 245 -6.55 3.07 13.83
N GLY A 246 -5.43 2.41 14.18
CA GLY A 246 -4.22 3.10 14.62
C GLY A 246 -3.62 4.02 13.56
N LEU A 247 -3.55 3.57 12.29
CA LEU A 247 -3.12 4.41 11.17
C LEU A 247 -4.01 5.64 11.02
N ARG A 248 -5.34 5.46 11.08
CA ARG A 248 -6.32 6.54 10.97
C ARG A 248 -6.20 7.55 12.10
N GLU A 249 -5.99 7.08 13.34
CA GLU A 249 -5.75 7.96 14.51
C GLU A 249 -4.51 8.84 14.32
N ALA A 250 -3.50 8.35 13.58
CA ALA A 250 -2.32 9.13 13.21
C ALA A 250 -2.54 10.03 11.98
N GLY A 251 -3.70 9.97 11.32
CA GLY A 251 -4.00 10.72 10.10
C GLY A 251 -3.34 10.14 8.84
N ILE A 252 -3.12 8.82 8.84
CA ILE A 252 -2.71 8.04 7.66
C ILE A 252 -3.93 7.26 7.16
N GLU A 253 -4.19 7.32 5.85
CA GLU A 253 -5.25 6.53 5.24
C GLU A 253 -4.80 5.06 5.12
N PRO A 254 -5.45 4.10 5.83
CA PRO A 254 -5.17 2.68 5.66
C PRO A 254 -5.77 2.16 4.36
N VAL A 255 -5.20 1.09 3.78
CA VAL A 255 -5.75 0.41 2.60
C VAL A 255 -5.83 -1.08 2.85
N TYR A 256 -7.02 -1.65 2.86
CA TYR A 256 -7.23 -3.09 3.01
C TYR A 256 -6.84 -3.86 1.76
N LYS A 257 -6.11 -4.98 1.92
CA LYS A 257 -5.62 -5.78 0.81
C LYS A 257 -5.49 -7.27 1.14
N HIS A 258 -5.58 -8.15 0.16
CA HIS A 258 -5.79 -7.98 -1.30
C HIS A 258 -7.12 -8.59 -1.70
N PHE A 259 -8.14 -7.79 -1.93
CA PHE A 259 -9.45 -8.30 -2.35
C PHE A 259 -9.34 -9.09 -3.68
N PRO A 260 -9.98 -10.24 -3.87
CA PRO A 260 -10.96 -10.90 -2.98
C PRO A 260 -10.36 -11.90 -1.96
N GLY A 261 -9.08 -11.87 -1.68
CA GLY A 261 -8.39 -12.73 -0.71
C GLY A 261 -7.26 -13.53 -1.35
N HIS A 262 -6.01 -13.21 -0.95
CA HIS A 262 -4.79 -13.82 -1.49
C HIS A 262 -4.28 -14.99 -0.64
N GLY A 263 -4.65 -15.04 0.64
CA GLY A 263 -3.99 -15.93 1.61
C GLY A 263 -4.13 -17.42 1.29
N ARG A 264 -5.24 -17.83 0.70
CA ARG A 264 -5.53 -19.22 0.31
C ARG A 264 -5.32 -19.48 -1.19
N ALA A 265 -4.80 -18.50 -1.95
CA ALA A 265 -4.54 -18.67 -3.38
C ALA A 265 -3.37 -19.62 -3.62
N SER A 266 -3.42 -20.37 -4.72
CA SER A 266 -2.33 -21.20 -5.19
C SER A 266 -1.36 -20.37 -6.04
N GLY A 267 -0.07 -20.37 -5.66
CA GLY A 267 0.97 -19.65 -6.39
C GLY A 267 1.29 -18.27 -5.80
N ASP A 268 2.20 -17.58 -6.45
CA ASP A 268 2.73 -16.28 -6.06
C ASP A 268 2.62 -15.35 -7.28
N THR A 269 1.84 -14.28 -7.18
CA THR A 269 1.55 -13.35 -8.28
C THR A 269 2.79 -12.66 -8.85
N HIS A 270 3.87 -12.55 -8.06
CA HIS A 270 5.15 -12.06 -8.52
C HIS A 270 5.87 -13.03 -9.49
N LYS A 271 5.53 -14.32 -9.43
CA LYS A 271 6.21 -15.38 -10.20
C LYS A 271 5.34 -15.94 -11.30
N GLN A 272 4.03 -15.98 -11.09
CA GLN A 272 3.09 -16.62 -12.02
C GLN A 272 1.64 -16.17 -11.74
N THR A 273 0.71 -16.62 -12.58
CA THR A 273 -0.72 -16.47 -12.29
C THR A 273 -1.11 -17.24 -11.04
N SER A 274 -1.70 -16.57 -10.06
CA SER A 274 -2.25 -17.18 -8.85
C SER A 274 -3.75 -17.36 -8.98
N ARG A 275 -4.26 -18.53 -8.56
CA ARG A 275 -5.68 -18.85 -8.57
C ARG A 275 -6.22 -18.99 -7.15
N THR A 276 -7.35 -18.37 -6.91
CA THR A 276 -8.07 -18.52 -5.63
C THR A 276 -8.77 -19.88 -5.56
N PRO A 277 -9.25 -20.28 -4.37
CA PRO A 277 -10.35 -21.24 -4.26
C PRO A 277 -11.59 -20.74 -5.05
N ALA A 278 -12.58 -21.64 -5.20
CA ALA A 278 -13.87 -21.29 -5.81
C ALA A 278 -14.53 -20.11 -5.09
N LEU A 279 -15.32 -19.31 -5.83
CA LEU A 279 -15.98 -18.10 -5.29
C LEU A 279 -16.84 -18.40 -4.05
N ALA A 280 -17.54 -19.55 -4.03
CA ALA A 280 -18.29 -19.97 -2.86
C ALA A 280 -17.42 -20.09 -1.61
N SER A 281 -16.21 -20.68 -1.75
CA SER A 281 -15.24 -20.78 -0.65
C SER A 281 -14.64 -19.43 -0.25
N LEU A 282 -14.43 -18.50 -1.21
CA LEU A 282 -14.05 -17.12 -0.89
C LEU A 282 -15.14 -16.43 -0.06
N LYS A 283 -16.41 -16.60 -0.43
CA LYS A 283 -17.53 -16.03 0.32
C LYS A 283 -17.63 -16.58 1.76
N GLU A 284 -17.19 -17.80 1.99
CA GLU A 284 -17.21 -18.41 3.33
C GLU A 284 -16.05 -17.94 4.21
N VAL A 285 -14.86 -17.69 3.64
CA VAL A 285 -13.62 -17.52 4.43
C VAL A 285 -12.92 -16.19 4.17
N ASP A 286 -12.65 -15.83 2.91
CA ASP A 286 -11.77 -14.71 2.59
C ASP A 286 -12.48 -13.37 2.53
N LEU A 287 -13.75 -13.33 2.13
CA LEU A 287 -14.53 -12.11 1.95
C LEU A 287 -15.12 -11.53 3.25
N PRO A 288 -15.58 -12.34 4.25
CA PRO A 288 -16.14 -11.80 5.48
C PRO A 288 -15.21 -10.82 6.24
N PRO A 289 -13.88 -11.02 6.29
CA PRO A 289 -12.98 -10.05 6.90
C PRO A 289 -13.08 -8.64 6.28
N PHE A 290 -13.24 -8.53 4.96
CA PHE A 290 -13.40 -7.24 4.29
C PHE A 290 -14.71 -6.55 4.70
N GLY A 291 -15.83 -7.27 4.67
CA GLY A 291 -17.11 -6.71 5.09
C GLY A 291 -17.06 -6.20 6.54
N LYS A 292 -16.54 -7.03 7.45
CA LYS A 292 -16.43 -6.70 8.87
C LYS A 292 -15.50 -5.51 9.11
N ALA A 293 -14.32 -5.48 8.48
CA ALA A 293 -13.37 -4.38 8.65
C ALA A 293 -13.92 -3.07 8.09
N LEU A 294 -14.50 -3.09 6.88
CA LEU A 294 -15.09 -1.92 6.24
C LEU A 294 -16.26 -1.33 7.01
N SER A 295 -17.04 -2.16 7.71
CA SER A 295 -18.16 -1.67 8.55
C SER A 295 -17.69 -0.95 9.81
N GLN A 296 -16.48 -1.24 10.31
CA GLN A 296 -15.92 -0.66 11.54
C GLN A 296 -14.99 0.52 11.25
N VAL A 297 -14.09 0.36 10.29
CA VAL A 297 -13.15 1.40 9.85
C VAL A 297 -13.22 1.47 8.32
N PRO A 298 -14.13 2.28 7.76
CA PRO A 298 -14.22 2.46 6.30
C PRO A 298 -12.87 2.93 5.74
N ALA A 299 -12.36 2.29 4.70
CA ALA A 299 -11.05 2.59 4.12
C ALA A 299 -11.01 2.17 2.63
N PRO A 300 -10.09 2.67 1.81
CA PRO A 300 -9.82 2.17 0.48
C PRO A 300 -9.52 0.67 0.47
N VAL A 301 -9.80 0.03 -0.66
CA VAL A 301 -9.52 -1.40 -0.88
C VAL A 301 -8.61 -1.59 -2.08
N MET A 302 -7.55 -2.38 -1.90
CA MET A 302 -6.67 -2.79 -2.99
C MET A 302 -7.09 -4.17 -3.51
N LEU A 303 -7.27 -4.27 -4.83
CA LEU A 303 -7.52 -5.54 -5.51
C LEU A 303 -6.20 -6.23 -5.88
N GLY A 304 -6.09 -7.52 -5.56
CA GLY A 304 -4.94 -8.33 -5.93
C GLY A 304 -5.05 -8.94 -7.33
N HIS A 305 -3.92 -9.43 -7.88
CA HIS A 305 -3.85 -10.04 -9.22
C HIS A 305 -4.22 -11.53 -9.21
N LEU A 306 -5.40 -11.83 -8.69
CA LEU A 306 -5.87 -13.19 -8.45
C LEU A 306 -6.91 -13.60 -9.49
N VAL A 307 -6.78 -14.78 -10.04
CA VAL A 307 -7.77 -15.38 -10.92
C VAL A 307 -8.77 -16.16 -10.08
N VAL A 308 -10.03 -15.73 -10.08
CA VAL A 308 -11.16 -16.47 -9.49
C VAL A 308 -11.75 -17.36 -10.58
N PRO A 309 -11.81 -18.69 -10.38
CA PRO A 309 -12.17 -19.62 -11.44
C PRO A 309 -13.49 -19.30 -12.15
N GLU A 310 -14.51 -18.86 -11.40
CA GLU A 310 -15.84 -18.54 -11.93
C GLU A 310 -15.88 -17.25 -12.76
N TRP A 311 -14.85 -16.40 -12.68
CA TRP A 311 -14.77 -15.14 -13.43
C TRP A 311 -13.92 -15.24 -14.71
N GLY A 312 -13.40 -16.44 -15.03
CA GLY A 312 -12.55 -16.68 -16.18
C GLY A 312 -11.07 -16.45 -15.88
N ASP A 313 -10.28 -16.10 -16.93
CA ASP A 313 -8.81 -16.06 -16.83
C ASP A 313 -8.21 -14.66 -16.61
N LEU A 314 -9.04 -13.64 -16.44
CA LEU A 314 -8.54 -12.30 -16.09
C LEU A 314 -8.31 -12.21 -14.57
N PRO A 315 -7.19 -11.63 -14.14
CA PRO A 315 -6.96 -11.31 -12.73
C PRO A 315 -8.05 -10.35 -12.21
N ALA A 316 -8.38 -10.44 -10.94
CA ALA A 316 -9.41 -9.62 -10.29
C ALA A 316 -9.21 -8.11 -10.53
N THR A 317 -7.96 -7.64 -10.54
CA THR A 317 -7.60 -6.23 -10.87
C THR A 317 -8.01 -5.80 -12.28
N LEU A 318 -8.19 -6.71 -13.21
CA LEU A 318 -8.60 -6.41 -14.58
C LEU A 318 -10.02 -6.92 -14.89
N ASN A 319 -10.71 -7.50 -13.90
CA ASN A 319 -11.98 -8.19 -14.09
C ASN A 319 -13.15 -7.42 -13.47
N PRO A 320 -14.13 -6.94 -14.26
CA PRO A 320 -15.28 -6.20 -13.73
C PRO A 320 -16.07 -6.95 -12.65
N ALA A 321 -16.07 -8.30 -12.65
CA ALA A 321 -16.80 -9.08 -11.65
C ALA A 321 -16.26 -8.86 -10.22
N ALA A 322 -14.96 -8.65 -10.06
CA ALA A 322 -14.35 -8.35 -8.76
C ALA A 322 -14.81 -7.00 -8.20
N TYR A 323 -14.82 -5.98 -9.05
CA TYR A 323 -15.29 -4.64 -8.69
C TYR A 323 -16.79 -4.64 -8.38
N ASN A 324 -17.58 -5.29 -9.20
CA ASN A 324 -19.02 -5.41 -8.97
C ASN A 324 -19.32 -6.11 -7.64
N LEU A 325 -18.60 -7.19 -7.31
CA LEU A 325 -18.76 -7.89 -6.03
C LEU A 325 -18.44 -6.98 -4.84
N LEU A 326 -17.33 -6.25 -4.89
CA LEU A 326 -16.97 -5.31 -3.83
C LEU A 326 -17.97 -4.16 -3.74
N ARG A 327 -18.34 -3.55 -4.87
CA ARG A 327 -19.31 -2.44 -4.91
C ARG A 327 -20.69 -2.82 -4.42
N SER A 328 -21.19 -4.02 -4.77
CA SER A 328 -22.50 -4.50 -4.33
C SER A 328 -22.52 -4.95 -2.88
N GLY A 329 -21.39 -5.42 -2.34
CA GLY A 329 -21.33 -6.05 -1.03
C GLY A 329 -22.04 -7.40 -0.98
N ASP A 330 -22.23 -8.07 -2.13
CA ASP A 330 -22.93 -9.39 -2.19
C ASP A 330 -22.04 -10.55 -1.72
N TYR A 331 -21.62 -10.44 -0.46
CA TYR A 331 -20.87 -11.47 0.27
C TYR A 331 -21.15 -11.32 1.79
N PRO A 332 -20.91 -12.36 2.60
CA PRO A 332 -21.17 -12.31 4.04
C PRO A 332 -20.43 -11.14 4.72
N GLU A 333 -21.11 -10.46 5.65
CA GLU A 333 -20.65 -9.23 6.31
C GLU A 333 -20.47 -8.03 5.34
N GLY A 334 -20.67 -8.22 4.03
CA GLY A 334 -20.56 -7.16 3.03
C GLY A 334 -21.73 -6.19 3.07
N SER A 335 -21.45 -4.97 2.59
CA SER A 335 -22.45 -3.91 2.37
C SER A 335 -22.03 -3.12 1.11
N PRO A 336 -22.96 -2.38 0.48
CA PRO A 336 -22.62 -1.52 -0.65
C PRO A 336 -21.42 -0.63 -0.33
N TYR A 337 -20.43 -0.64 -1.22
CA TYR A 337 -19.15 0.05 -1.01
C TYR A 337 -18.95 1.15 -2.07
N ASP A 338 -18.84 2.39 -1.62
CA ASP A 338 -18.58 3.56 -2.48
C ASP A 338 -17.21 4.20 -2.23
N GLY A 339 -16.35 3.57 -1.44
CA GLY A 339 -14.99 4.03 -1.20
C GLY A 339 -14.07 3.83 -2.41
N VAL A 340 -12.82 4.30 -2.28
CA VAL A 340 -11.81 4.21 -3.33
C VAL A 340 -11.31 2.77 -3.50
N ILE A 341 -11.17 2.35 -4.76
CA ILE A 341 -10.58 1.07 -5.13
C ILE A 341 -9.27 1.31 -5.88
N VAL A 342 -8.18 0.74 -5.34
CA VAL A 342 -6.82 0.84 -5.91
C VAL A 342 -6.42 -0.51 -6.49
N THR A 343 -5.68 -0.53 -7.60
CA THR A 343 -5.06 -1.78 -8.07
C THR A 343 -3.84 -2.11 -7.24
N ASP A 344 -3.46 -3.38 -7.16
CA ASP A 344 -2.10 -3.77 -6.84
C ASP A 344 -1.15 -3.36 -7.99
N ASP A 345 0.18 -3.52 -7.82
CA ASP A 345 1.20 -3.13 -8.80
C ASP A 345 0.99 -3.76 -10.17
N LEU A 346 0.61 -2.95 -11.15
CA LEU A 346 0.34 -3.39 -12.53
C LEU A 346 1.61 -3.69 -13.34
N SER A 347 2.80 -3.30 -12.88
CA SER A 347 4.04 -3.39 -13.65
C SER A 347 4.98 -4.51 -13.21
N GLY A 348 5.12 -4.75 -11.92
CA GLY A 348 6.12 -5.69 -11.38
C GLY A 348 5.63 -7.12 -11.25
N MET A 349 4.34 -7.38 -11.43
CA MET A 349 3.75 -8.69 -11.24
C MET A 349 3.49 -9.41 -12.56
N LYS A 350 4.11 -10.58 -12.75
CA LYS A 350 4.00 -11.38 -13.99
C LYS A 350 2.56 -11.75 -14.35
N ALA A 351 1.69 -11.84 -13.37
CA ALA A 351 0.25 -12.06 -13.62
C ALA A 351 -0.36 -11.02 -14.57
N ILE A 352 0.21 -9.82 -14.63
CA ILE A 352 -0.22 -8.70 -15.49
C ILE A 352 0.80 -8.44 -16.60
N SER A 353 2.08 -8.18 -16.24
CA SER A 353 3.11 -7.68 -17.16
C SER A 353 3.46 -8.63 -18.31
N ASP A 354 3.24 -9.95 -18.12
CA ASP A 354 3.43 -10.94 -19.19
C ASP A 354 2.34 -10.89 -20.29
N ARG A 355 1.21 -10.21 -20.03
CA ARG A 355 0.01 -10.22 -20.90
C ARG A 355 -0.40 -8.84 -21.43
N PHE A 356 -0.07 -7.78 -20.71
CA PHE A 356 -0.55 -6.42 -20.98
C PHE A 356 0.60 -5.43 -20.94
N SER A 357 0.60 -4.45 -21.89
CA SER A 357 1.42 -3.26 -21.72
C SER A 357 0.89 -2.41 -20.56
N MET A 358 1.76 -1.59 -19.95
CA MET A 358 1.38 -0.76 -18.80
C MET A 358 0.17 0.16 -19.08
N PRO A 359 0.13 0.93 -20.23
CA PRO A 359 -1.04 1.75 -20.56
C PRO A 359 -2.33 0.92 -20.71
N THR A 360 -2.23 -0.25 -21.37
CA THR A 360 -3.38 -1.16 -21.54
C THR A 360 -3.86 -1.72 -20.21
N ALA A 361 -2.95 -2.12 -19.32
CA ALA A 361 -3.31 -2.63 -18.00
C ALA A 361 -4.03 -1.56 -17.16
N ALA A 362 -3.51 -0.32 -17.15
CA ALA A 362 -4.11 0.80 -16.45
C ALA A 362 -5.53 1.10 -16.98
N LEU A 363 -5.69 1.24 -18.30
CA LEU A 363 -7.01 1.47 -18.90
C LEU A 363 -7.97 0.33 -18.58
N THR A 364 -7.53 -0.93 -18.69
CA THR A 364 -8.38 -2.10 -18.44
C THR A 364 -8.84 -2.12 -16.98
N ALA A 365 -7.96 -1.86 -16.01
CA ALA A 365 -8.30 -1.80 -14.59
C ALA A 365 -9.31 -0.68 -14.29
N LEU A 366 -9.06 0.53 -14.82
CA LEU A 366 -9.94 1.68 -14.61
C LEU A 366 -11.33 1.45 -15.23
N THR A 367 -11.40 0.91 -16.45
CA THR A 367 -12.68 0.59 -17.09
C THR A 367 -13.42 -0.53 -16.40
N ALA A 368 -12.69 -1.48 -15.77
CA ALA A 368 -13.26 -2.54 -14.95
C ALA A 368 -13.88 -2.03 -13.65
N GLY A 369 -13.38 -0.89 -13.09
CA GLY A 369 -13.96 -0.27 -11.89
C GLY A 369 -12.96 0.24 -10.86
N ALA A 370 -11.65 0.18 -11.12
CA ALA A 370 -10.64 0.84 -10.29
C ALA A 370 -10.81 2.36 -10.33
N ASP A 371 -10.45 3.02 -9.24
CA ASP A 371 -10.39 4.48 -9.16
C ASP A 371 -8.95 4.99 -9.28
N ILE A 372 -7.98 4.16 -8.85
CA ILE A 372 -6.55 4.47 -8.94
C ILE A 372 -5.81 3.27 -9.55
N ALA A 373 -5.07 3.52 -10.62
CA ALA A 373 -4.14 2.57 -11.22
C ALA A 373 -2.74 2.79 -10.62
N LEU A 374 -2.19 1.76 -9.95
CA LEU A 374 -0.89 1.79 -9.29
C LEU A 374 0.14 0.98 -10.09
N TRP A 375 1.34 1.53 -10.25
CA TRP A 375 2.53 0.76 -10.67
C TRP A 375 3.82 1.37 -10.08
N ILE A 376 4.91 0.59 -10.06
CA ILE A 376 6.09 0.90 -9.24
C ILE A 376 7.20 1.67 -9.96
N THR A 377 6.97 2.20 -11.16
CA THR A 377 7.90 3.08 -11.89
C THR A 377 7.17 4.30 -12.43
N THR A 378 7.92 5.31 -12.90
CA THR A 378 7.35 6.45 -13.65
C THR A 378 7.32 6.18 -15.16
N ASP A 379 7.84 5.03 -15.58
CA ASP A 379 7.82 4.63 -16.99
C ASP A 379 6.38 4.53 -17.50
N ASP A 380 6.18 4.89 -18.75
CA ASP A 380 4.89 4.88 -19.45
C ASP A 380 3.77 5.79 -18.86
N LEU A 381 4.04 6.58 -17.80
CA LEU A 381 3.02 7.46 -17.20
C LEU A 381 2.34 8.39 -18.26
N PRO A 382 3.06 9.12 -19.11
CA PRO A 382 2.43 9.95 -20.13
C PRO A 382 1.54 9.15 -21.10
N LYS A 383 2.00 7.95 -21.51
CA LYS A 383 1.26 7.07 -22.42
C LYS A 383 -0.01 6.52 -21.77
N ALA A 384 0.05 6.15 -20.48
CA ALA A 384 -1.11 5.67 -19.73
C ALA A 384 -2.17 6.78 -19.59
N ILE A 385 -1.74 8.02 -19.32
CA ILE A 385 -2.62 9.18 -19.27
C ILE A 385 -3.28 9.42 -20.63
N ASP A 386 -2.48 9.41 -21.72
CA ASP A 386 -2.97 9.64 -23.08
C ASP A 386 -3.95 8.54 -23.54
N GLU A 387 -3.69 7.27 -23.17
CA GLU A 387 -4.57 6.14 -23.49
C GLU A 387 -5.93 6.26 -22.76
N VAL A 388 -5.92 6.67 -21.49
CA VAL A 388 -7.16 6.89 -20.73
C VAL A 388 -7.93 8.08 -21.28
N ASP A 389 -7.27 9.19 -21.59
CA ASP A 389 -7.89 10.38 -22.18
C ASP A 389 -8.55 10.05 -23.54
N ALA A 390 -7.83 9.33 -24.40
CA ALA A 390 -8.37 8.86 -25.66
C ALA A 390 -9.58 7.93 -25.48
N ALA A 391 -9.49 7.01 -24.50
CA ALA A 391 -10.56 6.05 -24.23
C ALA A 391 -11.84 6.70 -23.70
N VAL A 392 -11.75 7.78 -22.94
CA VAL A 392 -12.91 8.59 -22.56
C VAL A 392 -13.49 9.34 -23.75
N THR A 393 -12.64 9.85 -24.62
CA THR A 393 -13.05 10.60 -25.81
C THR A 393 -13.79 9.70 -26.83
N ASP A 394 -13.31 8.49 -27.06
CA ASP A 394 -13.89 7.53 -28.01
C ASP A 394 -14.98 6.61 -27.41
N GLY A 395 -15.27 6.75 -26.10
CA GLY A 395 -16.34 6.03 -25.40
C GLY A 395 -15.96 4.63 -24.90
N ARG A 396 -14.72 4.17 -25.10
CA ARG A 396 -14.21 2.91 -24.48
C ARG A 396 -14.21 2.97 -22.96
N TYR A 397 -13.98 4.14 -22.39
CA TYR A 397 -14.19 4.40 -20.97
C TYR A 397 -15.40 5.33 -20.81
N PRO A 398 -16.56 4.81 -20.35
CA PRO A 398 -17.77 5.63 -20.23
C PRO A 398 -17.54 6.84 -19.32
N ARG A 399 -17.91 8.02 -19.81
CA ARG A 399 -17.65 9.30 -19.14
C ARG A 399 -18.20 9.33 -17.71
N GLU A 400 -19.39 8.81 -17.46
CA GLU A 400 -19.98 8.76 -16.12
C GLU A 400 -19.11 7.97 -15.13
N LYS A 401 -18.60 6.80 -15.57
CA LYS A 401 -17.69 5.99 -14.74
C LYS A 401 -16.36 6.71 -14.49
N PHE A 402 -15.82 7.37 -15.52
CA PHE A 402 -14.59 8.16 -15.40
C PHE A 402 -14.72 9.28 -14.39
N GLU A 403 -15.80 10.09 -14.47
CA GLU A 403 -16.01 11.20 -13.52
C GLU A 403 -16.25 10.68 -12.10
N ALA A 404 -16.96 9.55 -11.93
CA ALA A 404 -17.14 8.92 -10.63
C ALA A 404 -15.81 8.42 -10.03
N SER A 405 -14.94 7.80 -10.84
CA SER A 405 -13.60 7.38 -10.39
C SER A 405 -12.73 8.60 -10.06
N PHE A 406 -12.78 9.66 -10.85
CA PHE A 406 -12.08 10.90 -10.57
C PHE A 406 -12.52 11.52 -9.23
N ALA A 407 -13.82 11.60 -8.98
CA ALA A 407 -14.36 12.14 -7.74
C ALA A 407 -13.88 11.33 -6.52
N ARG A 408 -13.91 9.99 -6.59
CA ARG A 408 -13.41 9.12 -5.51
C ARG A 408 -11.89 9.24 -5.34
N ALA A 409 -11.11 9.18 -6.41
CA ALA A 409 -9.65 9.27 -6.34
C ALA A 409 -9.18 10.59 -5.72
N THR A 410 -9.86 11.69 -6.01
CA THR A 410 -9.53 13.01 -5.45
C THR A 410 -9.91 13.16 -3.99
N SER A 411 -10.87 12.38 -3.48
CA SER A 411 -11.23 12.40 -2.05
C SER A 411 -10.11 11.90 -1.12
N LEU A 412 -9.14 11.13 -1.65
CA LEU A 412 -7.95 10.67 -0.90
C LEU A 412 -6.80 11.68 -0.89
N GLN A 413 -6.92 12.76 -1.62
CA GLN A 413 -5.87 13.78 -1.64
C GLN A 413 -6.02 14.62 -0.37
N PRO A 414 -4.97 14.70 0.48
CA PRO A 414 -5.06 15.47 1.72
C PRO A 414 -5.33 16.93 1.39
N ASP A 415 -6.20 17.56 2.19
CA ASP A 415 -6.34 19.00 2.18
C ASP A 415 -4.98 19.66 2.44
N LYS A 416 -4.80 20.89 1.93
CA LYS A 416 -3.55 21.66 2.04
C LYS A 416 -3.07 21.85 3.46
#